data_86d87767ebb2eae0dcc23b5f4ec52b9f
#
_entry.id   86d87767ebb2eae0dcc23b5f4ec52b9f
#
_cell.length_a   1.000
_cell.length_b   1.000
_cell.length_c   1.000
_cell.angle_alpha   90.00
_cell.angle_beta   90.00
_cell.angle_gamma   90.00
#
_symmetry.space_group_name_H-M   'P 1'
#
loop_
_entity.id
_entity.type
_entity.pdbx_description
1 polymer ?
#
loop_
_entity_poly.entity_id
_entity_poly.type
_entity_poly.pdbx_seq_one_letter_code
_entity_poly.pdbx_strand_id
1 'polypeptide(L)'
;MDPRGISWLLKRVYPKIVRDLGGEAKEVEVHDNMWDRLGAVAVDNLKETQGNPFAEYEPNDDIIYIYSEVANNTEQVIRSLLHEHTHTTQDQKEFKKLYDKGYKYSNHPFELEALDAEKDWKIYNK
;
A
#
# COMPACT_ATOMS: atom_id res chain seq x y z
N MET A 1 -15.75 -3.32 6.41
CA MET A 1 -14.93 -3.45 7.64
C MET A 1 -14.70 -2.06 8.18
N ASP A 2 -14.89 -1.85 9.46
CA ASP A 2 -14.69 -0.52 10.04
C ASP A 2 -13.21 -0.28 10.41
N PRO A 3 -12.82 0.97 10.73
CA PRO A 3 -11.43 1.28 11.07
C PRO A 3 -10.89 0.49 12.27
N ARG A 4 -11.73 0.11 13.23
CA ARG A 4 -11.29 -0.70 14.39
C ARG A 4 -10.93 -2.11 13.97
N GLY A 5 -11.74 -2.70 13.09
CA GLY A 5 -11.48 -4.01 12.53
C GLY A 5 -10.19 -4.03 11.72
N ILE A 6 -9.94 -2.98 10.95
CA ILE A 6 -8.70 -2.83 10.20
C ILE A 6 -7.51 -2.71 11.16
N SER A 7 -7.60 -1.86 12.18
CA SER A 7 -6.51 -1.70 13.16
C SER A 7 -6.18 -3.01 13.88
N TRP A 8 -7.20 -3.78 14.26
CA TRP A 8 -7.00 -5.08 14.88
C TRP A 8 -6.30 -6.06 13.94
N LEU A 9 -6.73 -6.08 12.67
CA LEU A 9 -6.13 -6.92 11.65
C LEU A 9 -4.65 -6.55 11.40
N LEU A 10 -4.35 -5.25 11.36
CA LEU A 10 -2.97 -4.77 11.21
C LEU A 10 -2.07 -5.27 12.34
N LYS A 11 -2.51 -5.16 13.58
CA LYS A 11 -1.74 -5.60 14.74
C LYS A 11 -1.44 -7.11 14.71
N ARG A 12 -2.38 -7.89 14.18
CA ARG A 12 -2.24 -9.35 14.10
C ARG A 12 -1.39 -9.79 12.92
N VAL A 13 -1.57 -9.15 11.77
CA VAL A 13 -1.03 -9.62 10.49
C VAL A 13 0.28 -8.95 10.11
N TYR A 14 0.39 -7.64 10.30
CA TYR A 14 1.53 -6.88 9.79
C TYR A 14 2.89 -7.36 10.34
N PRO A 15 3.04 -7.68 11.64
CA PRO A 15 4.32 -8.21 12.12
C PRO A 15 4.77 -9.49 11.41
N LYS A 16 3.83 -10.35 11.01
CA LYS A 16 4.12 -11.58 10.28
C LYS A 16 4.60 -11.28 8.86
N ILE A 17 3.98 -10.29 8.20
CA ILE A 17 4.38 -9.83 6.88
C ILE A 17 5.81 -9.28 6.92
N VAL A 18 6.12 -8.43 7.89
CA VAL A 18 7.46 -7.87 8.06
C VAL A 18 8.49 -8.98 8.26
N ARG A 19 8.15 -9.97 9.09
CA ARG A 19 9.03 -11.11 9.32
C ARG A 19 9.34 -11.86 8.01
N ASP A 20 8.33 -12.08 7.19
CA ASP A 20 8.46 -12.91 5.98
C ASP A 20 9.05 -12.13 4.80
N LEU A 21 8.69 -10.87 4.62
CA LEU A 21 9.18 -10.03 3.53
C LEU A 21 10.48 -9.30 3.85
N GLY A 22 10.80 -9.15 5.12
CA GLY A 22 12.00 -8.43 5.55
C GLY A 22 11.78 -6.92 5.67
N GLY A 23 12.87 -6.19 5.86
CA GLY A 23 12.82 -4.75 6.07
C GLY A 23 12.36 -4.39 7.47
N GLU A 24 11.92 -3.16 7.64
CA GLU A 24 11.44 -2.62 8.91
C GLU A 24 9.94 -2.40 8.87
N ALA A 25 9.27 -2.59 10.00
CA ALA A 25 7.86 -2.26 10.13
C ALA A 25 7.68 -0.75 9.99
N LYS A 26 6.79 -0.33 9.10
CA LYS A 26 6.48 1.07 8.88
C LYS A 26 5.24 1.47 9.68
N GLU A 27 5.08 2.77 9.92
CA GLU A 27 3.83 3.27 10.44
C GLU A 27 2.73 3.03 9.41
N VAL A 28 1.56 2.61 9.87
CA VAL A 28 0.40 2.41 9.01
C VAL A 28 -0.73 3.30 9.53
N GLU A 29 -1.26 4.14 8.66
CA GLU A 29 -2.40 5.00 8.97
C GLU A 29 -3.61 4.58 8.14
N VAL A 30 -4.77 4.59 8.76
CA VAL A 30 -6.03 4.26 8.09
C VAL A 30 -6.82 5.55 7.92
N HIS A 31 -7.19 5.85 6.69
CA HIS A 31 -8.03 7.00 6.34
C HIS A 31 -9.24 6.51 5.57
N ASP A 32 -10.32 7.28 5.54
CA ASP A 32 -11.52 6.88 4.81
C ASP A 32 -11.21 6.75 3.32
N ASN A 33 -10.57 7.76 2.75
CA ASN A 33 -10.16 7.75 1.35
C ASN A 33 -8.93 8.67 1.16
N MET A 34 -8.36 8.61 -0.04
CA MET A 34 -7.19 9.39 -0.42
C MET A 34 -7.45 10.91 -0.31
N TRP A 35 -8.64 11.34 -0.65
CA TRP A 35 -9.02 12.75 -0.65
C TRP A 35 -9.03 13.33 0.75
N ASP A 36 -9.56 12.59 1.72
CA ASP A 36 -9.57 13.00 3.14
C ASP A 36 -8.16 13.15 3.68
N ARG A 37 -7.25 12.22 3.31
CA ARG A 37 -5.86 12.28 3.74
C ARG A 37 -5.13 13.52 3.19
N LEU A 38 -5.32 13.79 1.90
CA LEU A 38 -4.55 14.83 1.22
C LEU A 38 -5.17 16.22 1.33
N GLY A 39 -6.46 16.28 1.66
CA GLY A 39 -7.18 17.54 1.75
C GLY A 39 -7.49 18.16 0.39
N ALA A 40 -8.23 19.25 0.41
CA ALA A 40 -8.75 19.87 -0.81
C ALA A 40 -7.67 20.40 -1.76
N VAL A 41 -6.52 20.81 -1.23
CA VAL A 41 -5.46 21.43 -2.02
C VAL A 41 -4.81 20.45 -3.00
N ALA A 42 -4.80 19.17 -2.67
CA ALA A 42 -4.17 18.15 -3.50
C ALA A 42 -5.11 17.52 -4.54
N VAL A 43 -6.41 17.81 -4.47
CA VAL A 43 -7.41 17.17 -5.31
C VAL A 43 -7.14 17.37 -6.81
N ASP A 44 -6.78 18.57 -7.22
CA ASP A 44 -6.56 18.87 -8.63
C ASP A 44 -5.35 18.11 -9.20
N ASN A 45 -4.29 17.95 -8.41
CA ASN A 45 -3.12 17.21 -8.83
C ASN A 45 -3.38 15.70 -8.91
N LEU A 46 -4.34 15.20 -8.12
CA LEU A 46 -4.65 13.79 -8.04
C LEU A 46 -5.61 13.31 -9.11
N LYS A 47 -6.42 14.20 -9.67
CA LYS A 47 -7.36 13.86 -10.75
C LYS A 47 -6.66 13.29 -11.97
N GLU A 48 -5.38 13.63 -12.16
CA GLU A 48 -4.59 13.14 -13.27
C GLU A 48 -3.94 11.78 -13.02
N THR A 49 -3.85 11.34 -11.76
CA THR A 49 -3.04 10.17 -11.43
C THR A 49 -3.80 8.88 -11.37
N GLN A 50 -5.03 8.86 -10.96
CA GLN A 50 -5.87 7.70 -11.00
C GLN A 50 -6.93 7.57 -10.03
N GLY A 51 -7.81 6.64 -10.21
CA GLY A 51 -8.93 6.30 -9.44
C GLY A 51 -8.72 6.19 -7.92
N ASN A 52 -9.51 5.40 -7.22
CA ASN A 52 -9.38 5.20 -5.77
C ASN A 52 -8.42 4.05 -5.47
N PRO A 53 -7.18 4.31 -5.06
CA PRO A 53 -6.28 3.22 -4.65
C PRO A 53 -6.76 2.58 -3.36
N PHE A 54 -6.44 1.29 -3.17
CA PHE A 54 -6.70 0.59 -1.90
C PHE A 54 -5.78 1.09 -0.79
N ALA A 55 -4.55 1.43 -1.15
CA ALA A 55 -3.51 1.86 -0.22
C ALA A 55 -2.38 2.52 -0.98
N GLU A 56 -1.48 3.17 -0.25
CA GLU A 56 -0.28 3.80 -0.82
C GLU A 56 0.86 3.75 0.19
N TYR A 57 2.07 3.59 -0.30
CA TYR A 57 3.27 3.87 0.49
C TYR A 57 3.83 5.22 0.04
N GLU A 58 3.97 6.16 0.98
CA GLU A 58 4.57 7.47 0.71
C GLU A 58 6.01 7.48 1.21
N PRO A 59 7.01 7.43 0.30
CA PRO A 59 8.42 7.34 0.72
C PRO A 59 8.92 8.55 1.51
N ASN A 60 8.41 9.74 1.22
CA ASN A 60 8.85 10.95 1.91
C ASN A 60 8.40 10.96 3.37
N ASP A 61 7.21 10.46 3.65
CA ASP A 61 6.67 10.34 5.00
C ASP A 61 7.09 9.02 5.66
N ASP A 62 7.47 8.04 4.86
CA ASP A 62 7.78 6.67 5.29
C ASP A 62 6.59 6.02 6.01
N ILE A 63 5.40 6.23 5.46
CA ILE A 63 4.12 5.75 6.01
C ILE A 63 3.35 4.99 4.95
N ILE A 64 2.71 3.89 5.36
CA ILE A 64 1.74 3.17 4.56
C ILE A 64 0.35 3.70 4.90
N TYR A 65 -0.40 4.15 3.90
CA TYR A 65 -1.77 4.61 4.06
C TYR A 65 -2.73 3.58 3.51
N ILE A 66 -3.75 3.22 4.29
CA ILE A 66 -4.82 2.30 3.86
C ILE A 66 -6.12 3.09 3.82
N TYR A 67 -6.88 2.92 2.74
CA TYR A 67 -8.12 3.65 2.51
C TYR A 67 -9.31 2.73 2.71
N SER A 68 -10.01 2.93 3.83
CA SER A 68 -11.06 2.01 4.31
C SER A 68 -12.32 1.98 3.44
N GLU A 69 -12.56 3.01 2.66
CA GLU A 69 -13.69 3.00 1.71
C GLU A 69 -13.47 2.03 0.55
N VAL A 70 -12.23 1.74 0.20
CA VAL A 70 -11.87 0.86 -0.91
C VAL A 70 -11.35 -0.47 -0.38
N ALA A 71 -10.36 -0.46 0.52
CA ALA A 71 -9.84 -1.66 1.19
C ALA A 71 -10.75 -1.98 2.38
N ASN A 72 -11.90 -2.60 2.11
CA ASN A 72 -12.98 -2.73 3.09
C ASN A 72 -13.29 -4.17 3.52
N ASN A 73 -12.44 -5.12 3.18
CA ASN A 73 -12.55 -6.50 3.68
C ASN A 73 -11.16 -7.06 3.99
N THR A 74 -11.13 -8.19 4.68
CA THR A 74 -9.90 -8.81 5.15
C THR A 74 -8.91 -9.08 4.02
N GLU A 75 -9.37 -9.65 2.91
CA GLU A 75 -8.50 -9.92 1.76
C GLU A 75 -7.85 -8.66 1.22
N GLN A 76 -8.64 -7.61 1.00
CA GLN A 76 -8.14 -6.37 0.44
C GLN A 76 -7.14 -5.68 1.37
N VAL A 77 -7.37 -5.70 2.67
CA VAL A 77 -6.44 -5.12 3.65
C VAL A 77 -5.12 -5.89 3.66
N ILE A 78 -5.17 -7.23 3.68
CA ILE A 78 -3.95 -8.06 3.70
C ILE A 78 -3.18 -7.90 2.38
N ARG A 79 -3.85 -7.93 1.24
CA ARG A 79 -3.21 -7.70 -0.06
C ARG A 79 -2.55 -6.34 -0.12
N SER A 80 -3.22 -5.31 0.40
CA SER A 80 -2.69 -3.95 0.45
C SER A 80 -1.42 -3.87 1.31
N LEU A 81 -1.42 -4.53 2.47
CA LEU A 81 -0.24 -4.57 3.33
C LEU A 81 0.95 -5.25 2.64
N LEU A 82 0.71 -6.38 1.99
CA LEU A 82 1.74 -7.11 1.24
C LEU A 82 2.31 -6.24 0.12
N HIS A 83 1.44 -5.61 -0.64
CA HIS A 83 1.82 -4.74 -1.76
C HIS A 83 2.65 -3.55 -1.29
N GLU A 84 2.13 -2.79 -0.32
CA GLU A 84 2.80 -1.57 0.13
C GLU A 84 4.05 -1.86 0.93
N HIS A 85 4.06 -2.92 1.76
CA HIS A 85 5.28 -3.29 2.47
C HIS A 85 6.39 -3.72 1.50
N THR A 86 6.04 -4.43 0.43
CA THR A 86 7.01 -4.78 -0.61
C THR A 86 7.67 -3.52 -1.18
N HIS A 87 6.90 -2.47 -1.44
CA HIS A 87 7.46 -1.19 -1.91
C HIS A 87 8.45 -0.59 -0.90
N THR A 88 8.24 -0.78 0.40
CA THR A 88 9.17 -0.24 1.42
C THR A 88 10.54 -0.90 1.37
N THR A 89 10.65 -2.10 0.82
CA THR A 89 11.92 -2.84 0.70
C THR A 89 12.65 -2.57 -0.60
N GLN A 90 12.04 -1.81 -1.51
CA GLN A 90 12.58 -1.54 -2.85
C GLN A 90 13.39 -0.24 -2.86
N ASP A 91 14.31 -0.13 -3.82
CA ASP A 91 15.08 1.10 -4.02
C ASP A 91 14.18 2.18 -4.62
N GLN A 92 13.89 3.23 -3.84
CA GLN A 92 12.95 4.26 -4.26
C GLN A 92 13.49 5.12 -5.41
N LYS A 93 14.80 5.29 -5.50
CA LYS A 93 15.41 6.01 -6.62
C LYS A 93 15.28 5.22 -7.92
N GLU A 94 15.53 3.92 -7.88
CA GLU A 94 15.39 3.06 -9.05
C GLU A 94 13.92 2.93 -9.45
N PHE A 95 13.02 2.87 -8.48
CA PHE A 95 11.58 2.86 -8.70
C PHE A 95 11.16 4.05 -9.56
N LYS A 96 11.58 5.25 -9.16
CA LYS A 96 11.27 6.48 -9.88
C LYS A 96 11.93 6.51 -11.26
N LYS A 97 13.20 6.07 -11.35
CA LYS A 97 13.91 6.03 -12.64
C LYS A 97 13.20 5.19 -13.68
N LEU A 98 12.64 4.05 -13.27
CA LEU A 98 11.94 3.17 -14.20
C LEU A 98 10.69 3.83 -14.75
N TYR A 99 9.92 4.55 -13.90
CA TYR A 99 8.80 5.34 -14.40
C TYR A 99 9.26 6.46 -15.34
N ASP A 100 10.35 7.13 -15.03
CA ASP A 100 10.92 8.20 -15.87
C ASP A 100 11.38 7.64 -17.23
N LYS A 101 11.80 6.38 -17.29
CA LYS A 101 12.18 5.71 -18.55
C LYS A 101 11.00 5.26 -19.39
N GLY A 102 9.77 5.40 -18.91
CA GLY A 102 8.56 5.08 -19.64
C GLY A 102 7.86 3.78 -19.22
N TYR A 103 8.33 3.08 -18.19
CA TYR A 103 7.59 1.95 -17.65
C TYR A 103 6.25 2.44 -17.10
N LYS A 104 5.22 1.63 -17.28
CA LYS A 104 3.88 1.90 -16.76
C LYS A 104 3.60 1.00 -15.57
N TYR A 105 2.58 1.31 -14.79
CA TYR A 105 2.17 0.47 -13.66
C TYR A 105 2.06 -1.01 -14.06
N SER A 106 1.50 -1.29 -15.22
CA SER A 106 1.25 -2.67 -15.67
C SER A 106 2.51 -3.47 -16.02
N ASN A 107 3.65 -2.81 -16.24
CA ASN A 107 4.89 -3.50 -16.62
C ASN A 107 6.12 -3.07 -15.81
N HIS A 108 5.96 -2.18 -14.84
CA HIS A 108 7.03 -1.77 -13.94
C HIS A 108 7.49 -2.95 -13.09
N PRO A 109 8.77 -3.36 -13.13
CA PRO A 109 9.22 -4.57 -12.41
C PRO A 109 8.92 -4.55 -10.92
N PHE A 110 9.04 -3.39 -10.26
CA PHE A 110 8.79 -3.28 -8.81
C PHE A 110 7.30 -3.36 -8.49
N GLU A 111 6.43 -2.89 -9.38
CA GLU A 111 4.99 -3.05 -9.22
C GLU A 111 4.58 -4.51 -9.42
N LEU A 112 5.20 -5.20 -10.39
CA LEU A 112 4.93 -6.62 -10.61
C LEU A 112 5.38 -7.47 -9.41
N GLU A 113 6.49 -7.13 -8.77
CA GLU A 113 6.94 -7.78 -7.54
C GLU A 113 5.91 -7.59 -6.42
N ALA A 114 5.41 -6.37 -6.24
CA ALA A 114 4.41 -6.07 -5.23
C ALA A 114 3.08 -6.78 -5.51
N LEU A 115 2.66 -6.85 -6.76
CA LEU A 115 1.46 -7.60 -7.16
C LEU A 115 1.62 -9.10 -6.90
N ASP A 116 2.80 -9.65 -7.15
CA ASP A 116 3.09 -11.06 -6.87
C ASP A 116 3.02 -11.36 -5.38
N ALA A 117 3.50 -10.45 -4.52
CA ALA A 117 3.42 -10.61 -3.07
C ALA A 117 1.98 -10.73 -2.58
N GLU A 118 1.01 -10.08 -3.23
CA GLU A 118 -0.40 -10.15 -2.85
C GLU A 118 -0.99 -11.55 -2.92
N LYS A 119 -0.42 -12.43 -3.74
CA LYS A 119 -0.93 -13.79 -3.94
C LYS A 119 -0.89 -14.63 -2.66
N ASP A 120 -0.01 -14.29 -1.73
CA ASP A 120 0.16 -15.02 -0.47
C ASP A 120 -0.78 -14.58 0.65
N TRP A 121 -1.76 -13.74 0.35
CA TRP A 121 -2.63 -13.15 1.37
C TRP A 121 -3.32 -14.19 2.26
N LYS A 122 -3.65 -15.37 1.71
CA LYS A 122 -4.35 -16.42 2.47
C LYS A 122 -3.52 -16.97 3.63
N ILE A 123 -2.19 -16.94 3.51
CA ILE A 123 -1.28 -17.39 4.57
C ILE A 123 -1.50 -16.57 5.84
N TYR A 124 -1.84 -15.29 5.66
CA TYR A 124 -2.02 -14.34 6.76
C TYR A 124 -3.46 -14.24 7.26
N ASN A 125 -4.38 -14.85 6.53
CA ASN A 125 -5.81 -14.83 6.87
C ASN A 125 -6.16 -16.04 7.74
N LYS A 126 -5.55 -16.12 8.92
CA LYS A 126 -5.79 -17.24 9.85
C LYS A 126 -6.13 -16.75 11.24
#